data_4cf8e6e4e572558be6e7315219b6b5df
#
_entry.id   4cf8e6e4e572558be6e7315219b6b5df
#
_cell.length_a   1.000
_cell.length_b   1.000
_cell.length_c   1.000
_cell.angle_alpha   90.00
_cell.angle_beta   90.00
_cell.angle_gamma   90.00
#
_symmetry.space_group_name_H-M   'P 1'
#
loop_
_entity.id
_entity.type
_entity.pdbx_description
1 polymer ?
#
loop_
_entity_poly.entity_id
_entity_poly.type
_entity_poly.pdbx_seq_one_letter_code
_entity_poly.pdbx_strand_id
1 'polypeptide(L)'
;MRRALRTLAVVGATFLATEARAGDPFEIQVYDGTANPPGVPGIELHLNHWATGNTTATPPEAPLHGQFHATLEPSLGILPWWELGAYLQSAVRTDAGVVDWAGVKLRSKFVTPPTWDPHWRLGVNFEVSYLPATYDHDQWGSEVRPIVTWHDDDWLFVLNPILDQPFAGSDASQGPSFQPALKAARTVGPVALGIEYYATLGPLTNVAPWSDEQQQIFECVDLLSVADFELNAGVGEGLTSSSEGVVFKMILGYEFGEGSETPAPTRASKLLLRP
;
A
#
# COMPACT_ATOMS: atom_id res chain seq x y z
N MET A 1 -56.67 -41.50 -7.99
CA MET A 1 -56.05 -40.20 -7.61
C MET A 1 -54.55 -40.42 -7.32
N ARG A 2 -53.71 -40.14 -8.26
CA ARG A 2 -52.18 -40.24 -8.10
C ARG A 2 -51.66 -38.88 -7.81
N ARG A 3 -51.07 -38.68 -6.60
CA ARG A 3 -50.36 -37.47 -6.22
C ARG A 3 -48.92 -37.56 -6.78
N ALA A 4 -48.54 -36.64 -7.68
CA ALA A 4 -47.19 -36.47 -8.14
C ALA A 4 -46.44 -35.57 -7.15
N LEU A 5 -45.45 -36.13 -6.47
CA LEU A 5 -44.45 -35.34 -5.72
C LEU A 5 -43.51 -34.66 -6.73
N ARG A 6 -43.48 -33.33 -6.73
CA ARG A 6 -42.45 -32.55 -7.43
C ARG A 6 -41.27 -32.35 -6.46
N THR A 7 -40.16 -33.01 -6.76
CA THR A 7 -38.91 -32.80 -6.08
C THR A 7 -38.31 -31.49 -6.61
N LEU A 8 -38.20 -30.49 -5.74
CA LEU A 8 -37.49 -29.23 -6.02
C LEU A 8 -35.99 -29.50 -5.79
N ALA A 9 -35.21 -29.55 -6.86
CA ALA A 9 -33.76 -29.58 -6.76
C ALA A 9 -33.29 -28.15 -6.48
N VAL A 10 -32.80 -27.90 -5.26
CA VAL A 10 -32.05 -26.67 -4.92
C VAL A 10 -30.61 -26.85 -5.43
N VAL A 11 -30.30 -26.20 -6.53
CA VAL A 11 -28.91 -26.08 -6.99
C VAL A 11 -28.23 -25.04 -6.07
N GLY A 12 -27.48 -25.54 -5.11
CA GLY A 12 -26.59 -24.70 -4.31
C GLY A 12 -25.43 -24.21 -5.20
N ALA A 13 -25.43 -22.93 -5.56
CA ALA A 13 -24.24 -22.28 -6.10
C ALA A 13 -23.25 -22.14 -4.95
N THR A 14 -22.24 -22.98 -4.94
CA THR A 14 -21.04 -22.73 -4.13
C THR A 14 -20.32 -21.55 -4.73
N PHE A 15 -20.48 -20.37 -4.12
CA PHE A 15 -19.59 -19.25 -4.34
C PHE A 15 -18.23 -19.67 -3.78
N LEU A 16 -17.26 -19.90 -4.65
CA LEU A 16 -15.86 -19.93 -4.25
C LEU A 16 -15.54 -18.49 -3.86
N ALA A 17 -15.43 -18.24 -2.57
CA ALA A 17 -14.89 -16.99 -2.08
C ALA A 17 -13.43 -16.93 -2.57
N THR A 18 -13.14 -16.02 -3.48
CA THR A 18 -11.77 -15.65 -3.80
C THR A 18 -11.24 -14.92 -2.57
N GLU A 19 -10.13 -15.39 -2.03
CA GLU A 19 -9.48 -14.70 -0.91
C GLU A 19 -8.99 -13.34 -1.42
N ALA A 20 -9.74 -12.28 -1.13
CA ALA A 20 -9.30 -10.92 -1.40
C ALA A 20 -8.14 -10.59 -0.45
N ARG A 21 -7.02 -10.11 -0.95
CA ARG A 21 -5.89 -9.66 -0.13
C ARG A 21 -6.01 -8.19 0.23
N ALA A 22 -5.65 -7.81 1.47
CA ALA A 22 -5.58 -6.43 1.91
C ALA A 22 -4.35 -5.75 1.29
N GLY A 23 -4.52 -5.11 0.13
CA GLY A 23 -3.48 -4.35 -0.52
C GLY A 23 -2.18 -5.13 -0.76
N ASP A 24 -1.10 -4.44 -1.05
CA ASP A 24 0.21 -5.05 -1.18
C ASP A 24 0.84 -5.30 0.20
N PRO A 25 1.09 -6.56 0.61
CA PRO A 25 1.67 -6.86 1.91
C PRO A 25 3.12 -6.41 2.06
N PHE A 26 3.80 -6.09 0.96
CA PHE A 26 5.18 -5.61 0.93
C PHE A 26 5.28 -4.09 1.01
N GLU A 27 4.20 -3.36 0.70
CA GLU A 27 4.16 -1.91 0.67
C GLU A 27 2.89 -1.37 1.36
N ILE A 28 2.97 -1.14 2.67
CA ILE A 28 1.86 -0.54 3.44
C ILE A 28 2.14 0.96 3.57
N GLN A 29 1.76 1.74 2.54
CA GLN A 29 2.04 3.17 2.44
C GLN A 29 0.88 3.94 1.80
N VAL A 30 0.58 5.13 2.34
CA VAL A 30 -0.30 6.12 1.71
C VAL A 30 0.56 7.21 1.07
N TYR A 31 0.46 7.39 -0.24
CA TYR A 31 1.24 8.37 -1.00
C TYR A 31 0.67 9.77 -0.86
N ASP A 32 1.47 10.70 -0.40
CA ASP A 32 1.08 12.08 -0.09
C ASP A 32 1.27 13.08 -1.24
N GLY A 33 1.68 12.62 -2.42
CA GLY A 33 1.86 13.48 -3.60
C GLY A 33 3.14 14.30 -3.58
N THR A 34 4.16 13.89 -2.83
CA THR A 34 5.52 14.44 -2.93
C THR A 34 6.37 13.64 -3.92
N ALA A 35 7.45 14.23 -4.42
CA ALA A 35 8.44 13.60 -5.27
C ALA A 35 9.82 14.18 -4.99
N ASN A 36 10.87 13.40 -5.22
CA ASN A 36 12.25 13.86 -5.09
C ASN A 36 12.53 14.98 -6.09
N PRO A 37 13.35 15.97 -5.73
CA PRO A 37 13.80 17.00 -6.67
C PRO A 37 14.52 16.41 -7.89
N PRO A 38 14.56 17.10 -9.04
CA PRO A 38 15.22 16.62 -10.25
C PRO A 38 16.70 16.26 -9.99
N GLY A 39 17.10 15.04 -10.38
CA GLY A 39 18.44 14.52 -10.21
C GLY A 39 18.77 14.04 -8.79
N VAL A 40 17.85 14.15 -7.84
CA VAL A 40 18.05 13.71 -6.46
C VAL A 40 17.59 12.26 -6.34
N PRO A 41 18.47 11.31 -6.01
CA PRO A 41 18.09 9.95 -5.68
C PRO A 41 17.54 9.87 -4.25
N GLY A 42 16.68 8.91 -4.02
CA GLY A 42 16.15 8.53 -2.72
C GLY A 42 16.22 7.02 -2.53
N ILE A 43 16.11 6.59 -1.30
CA ILE A 43 15.97 5.19 -0.93
C ILE A 43 15.01 5.08 0.24
N GLU A 44 14.06 4.16 0.16
CA GLU A 44 13.18 3.79 1.26
C GLU A 44 13.36 2.30 1.59
N LEU A 45 13.26 1.96 2.87
CA LEU A 45 13.21 0.60 3.37
C LEU A 45 11.90 0.42 4.10
N HIS A 46 11.02 -0.40 3.53
CA HIS A 46 9.76 -0.79 4.15
C HIS A 46 9.99 -2.10 4.92
N LEU A 47 9.57 -2.13 6.17
CA LEU A 47 9.61 -3.29 7.04
C LEU A 47 8.22 -3.57 7.59
N ASN A 48 7.65 -4.71 7.25
CA ASN A 48 6.31 -5.11 7.68
C ASN A 48 6.39 -6.46 8.40
N HIS A 49 5.71 -6.58 9.54
CA HIS A 49 5.62 -7.83 10.28
C HIS A 49 4.16 -8.20 10.54
N TRP A 50 3.73 -9.29 9.94
CA TRP A 50 2.39 -9.87 10.06
C TRP A 50 2.34 -10.74 11.33
N ALA A 51 2.27 -10.09 12.51
CA ALA A 51 2.40 -10.77 13.81
C ALA A 51 1.28 -11.80 14.04
N THR A 52 0.06 -11.47 13.64
CA THR A 52 -1.08 -12.40 13.60
C THR A 52 -1.86 -12.22 12.31
N GLY A 53 -2.47 -13.29 11.81
CA GLY A 53 -3.22 -13.26 10.56
C GLY A 53 -3.67 -14.66 10.16
N ASN A 54 -4.08 -14.80 8.91
CA ASN A 54 -4.49 -16.08 8.34
C ASN A 54 -3.34 -17.08 8.35
N THR A 55 -3.59 -18.25 8.91
CA THR A 55 -2.61 -19.35 9.02
C THR A 55 -2.71 -20.33 7.84
N THR A 56 -3.65 -20.12 6.94
CA THR A 56 -3.88 -20.93 5.74
C THR A 56 -3.94 -20.02 4.52
N ALA A 57 -3.46 -20.51 3.39
CA ALA A 57 -3.57 -19.88 2.08
C ALA A 57 -3.82 -20.97 1.02
N THR A 58 -4.35 -20.58 -0.12
CA THR A 58 -4.53 -21.49 -1.26
C THR A 58 -3.18 -21.76 -1.93
N PRO A 59 -2.68 -23.01 -1.94
CA PRO A 59 -1.40 -23.30 -2.60
C PRO A 59 -1.39 -22.86 -4.07
N PRO A 60 -0.27 -22.29 -4.59
CA PRO A 60 1.08 -22.28 -3.99
C PRO A 60 1.37 -21.12 -3.01
N GLU A 61 0.41 -20.29 -2.69
CA GLU A 61 0.61 -19.15 -1.81
C GLU A 61 0.94 -19.55 -0.37
N ALA A 62 1.76 -18.75 0.29
CA ALA A 62 2.10 -18.90 1.69
C ALA A 62 1.22 -17.98 2.56
N PRO A 63 0.71 -18.46 3.72
CA PRO A 63 -0.05 -17.62 4.64
C PRO A 63 0.82 -16.53 5.23
N LEU A 64 0.26 -15.34 5.45
CA LEU A 64 1.00 -14.17 5.95
C LEU A 64 1.36 -14.26 7.44
N HIS A 65 0.67 -15.10 8.22
CA HIS A 65 0.88 -15.24 9.65
C HIS A 65 2.35 -15.47 10.02
N GLY A 66 2.92 -14.58 10.84
CA GLY A 66 4.31 -14.66 11.30
C GLY A 66 5.35 -14.25 10.26
N GLN A 67 4.98 -13.83 9.05
CA GLN A 67 5.94 -13.38 8.04
C GLN A 67 6.52 -12.01 8.39
N PHE A 68 7.78 -11.81 7.99
CA PHE A 68 8.46 -10.53 8.03
C PHE A 68 8.84 -10.13 6.60
N HIS A 69 8.43 -8.95 6.16
CA HIS A 69 8.69 -8.44 4.82
C HIS A 69 9.67 -7.28 4.88
N ALA A 70 10.60 -7.25 3.92
CA ALA A 70 11.51 -6.14 3.71
C ALA A 70 11.53 -5.76 2.23
N THR A 71 11.20 -4.51 1.93
CA THR A 71 11.22 -3.95 0.59
C THR A 71 12.17 -2.78 0.52
N LEU A 72 13.16 -2.86 -0.37
CA LEU A 72 14.05 -1.76 -0.68
C LEU A 72 13.52 -1.02 -1.90
N GLU A 73 13.29 0.29 -1.76
CA GLU A 73 12.78 1.16 -2.81
C GLU A 73 13.75 2.27 -3.16
N PRO A 74 14.66 2.09 -4.12
CA PRO A 74 15.39 3.18 -4.75
C PRO A 74 14.46 4.01 -5.63
N SER A 75 14.64 5.35 -5.59
CA SER A 75 13.90 6.30 -6.39
C SER A 75 14.80 7.40 -6.95
N LEU A 76 14.33 8.08 -8.01
CA LEU A 76 15.05 9.20 -8.64
C LEU A 76 14.03 10.24 -9.13
N GLY A 77 14.18 11.48 -8.68
CA GLY A 77 13.49 12.63 -9.28
C GLY A 77 14.00 12.89 -10.70
N ILE A 78 13.11 12.87 -11.69
CA ILE A 78 13.46 13.15 -13.09
C ILE A 78 13.14 14.61 -13.43
N LEU A 79 11.95 15.05 -13.06
CA LEU A 79 11.44 16.42 -13.23
C LEU A 79 10.76 16.86 -11.93
N PRO A 80 10.48 18.16 -11.73
CA PRO A 80 9.78 18.63 -10.53
C PRO A 80 8.41 17.99 -10.26
N TRP A 81 7.88 17.27 -11.25
CA TRP A 81 6.58 16.63 -11.25
C TRP A 81 6.62 15.15 -11.64
N TRP A 82 7.82 14.55 -11.83
CA TRP A 82 7.97 13.17 -12.25
C TRP A 82 9.13 12.47 -11.51
N GLU A 83 8.84 11.33 -10.91
CA GLU A 83 9.76 10.47 -10.19
C GLU A 83 9.65 9.04 -10.70
N LEU A 84 10.78 8.36 -10.84
CA LEU A 84 10.87 6.93 -11.09
C LEU A 84 11.30 6.20 -9.82
N GLY A 85 10.81 4.98 -9.64
CA GLY A 85 11.20 4.09 -8.54
C GLY A 85 11.16 2.63 -8.94
N ALA A 86 11.78 1.81 -8.12
CA ALA A 86 11.75 0.36 -8.23
C ALA A 86 11.67 -0.25 -6.83
N TYR A 87 11.12 -1.46 -6.71
CA TYR A 87 11.03 -2.20 -5.47
C TYR A 87 11.76 -3.53 -5.60
N LEU A 88 12.54 -3.86 -4.59
CA LEU A 88 13.17 -5.16 -4.41
C LEU A 88 12.61 -5.77 -3.14
N GLN A 89 11.77 -6.78 -3.31
CA GLN A 89 10.95 -7.33 -2.24
C GLN A 89 11.53 -8.65 -1.73
N SER A 90 11.54 -8.85 -0.41
CA SER A 90 11.96 -10.06 0.26
C SER A 90 11.06 -10.38 1.43
N ALA A 91 10.98 -11.68 1.78
CA ALA A 91 10.21 -12.16 2.92
C ALA A 91 11.01 -13.15 3.75
N VAL A 92 10.78 -13.11 5.06
CA VAL A 92 11.21 -14.16 5.99
C VAL A 92 9.96 -14.93 6.39
N ARG A 93 9.86 -16.19 5.95
CA ARG A 93 8.79 -17.10 6.33
C ARG A 93 9.24 -17.88 7.56
N THR A 94 8.74 -17.50 8.73
CA THR A 94 9.17 -18.06 10.02
C THR A 94 8.73 -19.51 10.21
N ASP A 95 7.61 -19.91 9.63
CA ASP A 95 7.09 -21.29 9.61
C ASP A 95 7.99 -22.25 8.84
N ALA A 96 8.56 -21.81 7.72
CA ALA A 96 9.48 -22.59 6.90
C ALA A 96 10.96 -22.36 7.26
N GLY A 97 11.29 -21.32 8.03
CA GLY A 97 12.66 -20.94 8.39
C GLY A 97 13.50 -20.49 7.19
N VAL A 98 12.86 -19.87 6.18
CA VAL A 98 13.51 -19.45 4.92
C VAL A 98 13.42 -17.95 4.72
N VAL A 99 14.41 -17.41 4.00
CA VAL A 99 14.41 -16.05 3.46
C VAL A 99 14.25 -16.16 1.95
N ASP A 100 13.17 -15.59 1.43
CA ASP A 100 12.83 -15.67 0.01
C ASP A 100 12.95 -14.31 -0.68
N TRP A 101 13.34 -14.32 -1.94
CA TRP A 101 13.02 -13.23 -2.84
C TRP A 101 11.52 -13.23 -3.12
N ALA A 102 10.85 -12.09 -2.90
CA ALA A 102 9.41 -11.99 -2.96
C ALA A 102 8.89 -11.21 -4.18
N GLY A 103 9.78 -10.61 -4.97
CA GLY A 103 9.37 -9.94 -6.19
C GLY A 103 10.06 -8.63 -6.46
N VAL A 104 9.60 -7.99 -7.53
CA VAL A 104 10.05 -6.67 -7.97
C VAL A 104 8.87 -5.86 -8.48
N LYS A 105 8.96 -4.52 -8.35
CA LYS A 105 8.07 -3.58 -9.02
C LYS A 105 8.87 -2.46 -9.68
N LEU A 106 8.29 -1.86 -10.69
CA LEU A 106 8.72 -0.59 -11.27
C LEU A 106 7.58 0.41 -11.13
N ARG A 107 7.90 1.63 -10.73
CA ARG A 107 6.91 2.69 -10.61
C ARG A 107 7.30 3.97 -11.35
N SER A 108 6.26 4.70 -11.76
CA SER A 108 6.38 6.03 -12.35
C SER A 108 5.33 6.93 -11.70
N LYS A 109 5.77 7.90 -10.89
CA LYS A 109 4.90 8.80 -10.13
C LYS A 109 4.93 10.20 -10.72
N PHE A 110 3.74 10.73 -10.98
CA PHE A 110 3.52 12.09 -11.46
C PHE A 110 2.78 12.88 -10.39
N VAL A 111 3.24 14.08 -10.08
CA VAL A 111 2.65 14.93 -9.04
C VAL A 111 2.57 16.39 -9.51
N THR A 112 1.65 17.16 -8.94
CA THR A 112 1.65 18.61 -9.14
C THR A 112 2.92 19.24 -8.57
N PRO A 113 3.56 20.19 -9.25
CA PRO A 113 4.70 20.91 -8.71
C PRO A 113 4.36 21.56 -7.36
N PRO A 114 5.32 21.66 -6.42
CA PRO A 114 5.08 22.27 -5.10
C PRO A 114 4.56 23.72 -5.15
N THR A 115 4.79 24.43 -6.26
CA THR A 115 4.35 25.82 -6.47
C THR A 115 2.91 25.94 -7.01
N TRP A 116 2.24 24.81 -7.26
CA TRP A 116 0.91 24.81 -7.88
C TRP A 116 -0.17 25.33 -6.92
N ASP A 117 -0.21 24.81 -5.71
CA ASP A 117 -1.16 25.22 -4.67
C ASP A 117 -0.52 25.02 -3.29
N PRO A 118 -0.76 25.95 -2.31
CA PRO A 118 -0.17 25.86 -0.99
C PRO A 118 -0.76 24.74 -0.11
N HIS A 119 -1.98 24.27 -0.42
CA HIS A 119 -2.70 23.30 0.42
C HIS A 119 -3.00 21.97 -0.27
N TRP A 120 -3.05 21.98 -1.63
CA TRP A 120 -3.42 20.79 -2.39
C TRP A 120 -2.24 20.21 -3.15
N ARG A 121 -2.13 18.90 -3.16
CA ARG A 121 -1.26 18.14 -4.06
C ARG A 121 -2.09 17.08 -4.74
N LEU A 122 -1.92 16.96 -6.04
CA LEU A 122 -2.54 15.91 -6.84
C LEU A 122 -1.44 15.10 -7.51
N GLY A 123 -1.73 13.84 -7.76
CA GLY A 123 -0.78 12.98 -8.46
C GLY A 123 -1.43 11.70 -8.95
N VAL A 124 -0.61 10.94 -9.65
CA VAL A 124 -0.92 9.56 -10.04
C VAL A 124 0.37 8.77 -10.05
N ASN A 125 0.34 7.58 -9.46
CA ASN A 125 1.41 6.60 -9.53
C ASN A 125 0.96 5.42 -10.38
N PHE A 126 1.87 4.91 -11.21
CA PHE A 126 1.69 3.71 -12.02
C PHE A 126 2.74 2.70 -11.62
N GLU A 127 2.33 1.45 -11.41
CA GLU A 127 3.23 0.35 -11.08
C GLU A 127 3.00 -0.83 -12.01
N VAL A 128 4.08 -1.57 -12.26
CA VAL A 128 4.06 -2.91 -12.85
C VAL A 128 4.85 -3.81 -11.92
N SER A 129 4.28 -4.95 -11.57
CA SER A 129 4.82 -5.87 -10.57
C SER A 129 5.00 -7.28 -11.13
N TYR A 130 6.00 -7.96 -10.57
CA TYR A 130 6.13 -9.41 -10.62
C TYR A 130 6.38 -9.96 -9.23
N LEU A 131 5.52 -10.85 -8.77
CA LEU A 131 5.68 -11.61 -7.53
C LEU A 131 5.69 -13.10 -7.85
N PRO A 132 6.57 -13.91 -7.22
CA PRO A 132 6.48 -15.37 -7.30
C PRO A 132 5.12 -15.89 -6.80
N ALA A 133 4.67 -17.03 -7.36
CA ALA A 133 3.38 -17.63 -7.00
C ALA A 133 3.20 -17.96 -5.50
N THR A 134 4.28 -17.97 -4.73
CA THR A 134 4.25 -18.07 -3.27
C THR A 134 3.64 -16.84 -2.60
N TYR A 135 3.70 -15.68 -3.26
CA TYR A 135 3.24 -14.40 -2.73
C TYR A 135 2.06 -13.82 -3.50
N ASP A 136 1.87 -14.22 -4.75
CA ASP A 136 0.71 -13.85 -5.55
C ASP A 136 0.46 -14.88 -6.64
N HIS A 137 -0.71 -15.50 -6.66
CA HIS A 137 -1.05 -16.50 -7.69
C HIS A 137 -1.13 -15.88 -9.09
N ASP A 138 -1.46 -14.60 -9.19
CA ASP A 138 -1.54 -13.86 -10.45
C ASP A 138 -0.24 -13.17 -10.86
N GLN A 139 0.86 -13.53 -10.29
CA GLN A 139 2.26 -13.16 -10.46
C GLN A 139 2.57 -11.79 -11.13
N TRP A 140 1.88 -11.43 -12.20
CA TRP A 140 2.06 -10.18 -12.93
C TRP A 140 0.86 -9.28 -12.80
N GLY A 141 1.09 -8.05 -12.37
CA GLY A 141 0.05 -7.06 -12.16
C GLY A 141 0.48 -5.63 -12.47
N SER A 142 -0.49 -4.75 -12.41
CA SER A 142 -0.28 -3.30 -12.45
C SER A 142 -1.18 -2.61 -11.46
N GLU A 143 -0.70 -1.48 -10.97
CA GLU A 143 -1.46 -0.59 -10.11
C GLU A 143 -1.53 0.80 -10.73
N VAL A 144 -2.71 1.42 -10.61
CA VAL A 144 -2.90 2.85 -10.84
C VAL A 144 -3.38 3.45 -9.53
N ARG A 145 -2.58 4.35 -8.95
CA ARG A 145 -2.84 5.00 -7.66
C ARG A 145 -2.98 6.51 -7.84
N PRO A 146 -4.18 7.04 -8.05
CA PRO A 146 -4.42 8.48 -7.94
C PRO A 146 -4.09 8.97 -6.53
N ILE A 147 -3.62 10.20 -6.42
CA ILE A 147 -3.19 10.81 -5.17
C ILE A 147 -3.92 12.14 -5.02
N VAL A 148 -4.64 12.30 -3.92
CA VAL A 148 -5.28 13.56 -3.54
C VAL A 148 -4.89 13.87 -2.11
N THR A 149 -4.18 14.98 -1.92
CA THR A 149 -3.71 15.41 -0.60
C THR A 149 -4.18 16.83 -0.34
N TRP A 150 -4.72 17.03 0.85
CA TRP A 150 -4.94 18.36 1.44
C TRP A 150 -4.12 18.48 2.71
N HIS A 151 -3.46 19.63 2.91
CA HIS A 151 -2.70 19.90 4.12
C HIS A 151 -2.72 21.39 4.50
N ASP A 152 -2.55 21.66 5.78
CA ASP A 152 -2.20 22.95 6.33
C ASP A 152 -1.04 22.80 7.33
N ASP A 153 -0.85 23.78 8.24
CA ASP A 153 0.25 23.75 9.22
C ASP A 153 0.08 22.63 10.26
N ASP A 154 -1.15 22.22 10.55
CA ASP A 154 -1.48 21.26 11.61
C ASP A 154 -1.93 19.90 11.08
N TRP A 155 -2.55 19.84 9.90
CA TRP A 155 -3.25 18.65 9.41
C TRP A 155 -2.81 18.20 8.02
N LEU A 156 -2.83 16.89 7.85
CA LEU A 156 -2.64 16.20 6.57
C LEU A 156 -3.80 15.23 6.35
N PHE A 157 -4.46 15.33 5.21
CA PHE A 157 -5.44 14.34 4.73
C PHE A 157 -5.05 13.85 3.36
N VAL A 158 -5.01 12.54 3.19
CA VAL A 158 -4.64 11.89 1.93
C VAL A 158 -5.68 10.85 1.55
N LEU A 159 -5.98 10.79 0.26
CA LEU A 159 -6.80 9.75 -0.36
C LEU A 159 -6.05 9.19 -1.57
N ASN A 160 -5.87 7.87 -1.59
CA ASN A 160 -5.39 7.11 -2.75
C ASN A 160 -6.46 6.10 -3.18
N PRO A 161 -7.30 6.40 -4.17
CA PRO A 161 -8.26 5.44 -4.74
C PRO A 161 -7.54 4.51 -5.72
N ILE A 162 -6.96 3.44 -5.21
CA ILE A 162 -6.10 2.52 -5.95
C ILE A 162 -6.95 1.57 -6.80
N LEU A 163 -6.49 1.32 -8.02
CA LEU A 163 -6.98 0.29 -8.93
C LEU A 163 -5.83 -0.68 -9.22
N ASP A 164 -5.98 -1.91 -8.80
CA ASP A 164 -5.05 -3.01 -9.05
C ASP A 164 -5.59 -3.95 -10.12
N GLN A 165 -4.78 -4.35 -11.10
CA GLN A 165 -5.17 -5.19 -12.21
C GLN A 165 -4.12 -6.25 -12.51
N PRO A 166 -4.39 -7.53 -12.26
CA PRO A 166 -3.53 -8.60 -12.71
C PRO A 166 -3.57 -8.75 -14.25
N PHE A 167 -2.41 -9.08 -14.85
CA PHE A 167 -2.28 -9.31 -16.30
C PHE A 167 -2.38 -10.78 -16.68
N ALA A 168 -2.17 -11.68 -15.73
CA ALA A 168 -2.18 -13.13 -15.91
C ALA A 168 -2.80 -13.79 -14.69
N GLY A 169 -3.18 -15.06 -14.84
CA GLY A 169 -3.83 -15.82 -13.76
C GLY A 169 -5.34 -15.79 -13.81
N SER A 170 -5.98 -16.25 -12.73
CA SER A 170 -7.44 -16.45 -12.68
C SER A 170 -8.20 -15.12 -12.64
N ASP A 171 -7.60 -14.09 -12.03
CA ASP A 171 -8.29 -12.84 -11.73
C ASP A 171 -8.11 -11.78 -12.83
N ALA A 172 -7.21 -12.04 -13.80
CA ALA A 172 -6.99 -11.16 -14.94
C ALA A 172 -8.26 -10.81 -15.74
N SER A 173 -9.24 -11.70 -15.75
CA SER A 173 -10.52 -11.51 -16.45
C SER A 173 -11.60 -10.83 -15.61
N GLN A 174 -11.39 -10.64 -14.31
CA GLN A 174 -12.40 -10.05 -13.40
C GLN A 174 -12.45 -8.52 -13.46
N GLY A 175 -11.46 -7.90 -14.09
CA GLY A 175 -11.28 -6.45 -14.12
C GLY A 175 -10.56 -5.93 -12.88
N PRO A 176 -10.33 -4.59 -12.82
CA PRO A 176 -9.55 -4.01 -11.74
C PRO A 176 -10.23 -4.13 -10.39
N SER A 177 -9.44 -4.49 -9.37
CA SER A 177 -9.82 -4.46 -7.95
C SER A 177 -9.68 -3.05 -7.40
N PHE A 178 -10.64 -2.61 -6.59
CA PHE A 178 -10.59 -1.32 -5.92
C PHE A 178 -10.02 -1.45 -4.51
N GLN A 179 -8.91 -0.74 -4.24
CA GLN A 179 -8.14 -0.85 -3.02
C GLN A 179 -7.84 0.54 -2.42
N PRO A 180 -8.85 1.26 -1.89
CA PRO A 180 -8.63 2.61 -1.37
C PRO A 180 -7.72 2.61 -0.15
N ALA A 181 -6.81 3.60 -0.10
CA ALA A 181 -6.01 3.91 1.07
C ALA A 181 -6.19 5.37 1.47
N LEU A 182 -6.28 5.63 2.79
CA LEU A 182 -6.49 6.94 3.37
C LEU A 182 -5.52 7.20 4.52
N LYS A 183 -5.16 8.47 4.71
CA LYS A 183 -4.40 8.93 5.88
C LYS A 183 -5.01 10.23 6.40
N ALA A 184 -5.12 10.32 7.72
CA ALA A 184 -5.39 11.56 8.44
C ALA A 184 -4.33 11.70 9.55
N ALA A 185 -3.55 12.78 9.55
CA ALA A 185 -2.49 12.99 10.52
C ALA A 185 -2.51 14.43 11.05
N ARG A 186 -2.07 14.59 12.29
CA ARG A 186 -1.94 15.89 12.95
C ARG A 186 -0.52 16.09 13.48
N THR A 187 0.03 17.24 13.18
CA THR A 187 1.33 17.68 13.69
C THR A 187 1.27 17.96 15.20
N VAL A 188 2.20 17.38 15.95
CA VAL A 188 2.38 17.55 17.39
C VAL A 188 3.86 17.71 17.69
N GLY A 189 4.38 18.93 17.65
CA GLY A 189 5.81 19.20 17.82
C GLY A 189 6.66 18.55 16.71
N PRO A 190 7.63 17.69 17.06
CA PRO A 190 8.55 17.10 16.07
C PRO A 190 7.97 15.88 15.32
N VAL A 191 6.75 15.48 15.60
CA VAL A 191 6.10 14.30 15.01
C VAL A 191 4.71 14.66 14.48
N ALA A 192 4.19 13.84 13.54
CA ALA A 192 2.77 13.79 13.25
C ALA A 192 2.20 12.46 13.76
N LEU A 193 1.04 12.54 14.41
CA LEU A 193 0.27 11.35 14.82
C LEU A 193 -0.87 11.18 13.84
N GLY A 194 -1.01 9.97 13.29
CA GLY A 194 -1.96 9.70 12.23
C GLY A 194 -2.69 8.38 12.37
N ILE A 195 -3.77 8.31 11.61
CA ILE A 195 -4.50 7.08 11.34
C ILE A 195 -4.42 6.84 9.84
N GLU A 196 -4.12 5.61 9.45
CA GLU A 196 -4.20 5.15 8.07
C GLU A 196 -5.21 4.02 7.96
N TYR A 197 -5.93 3.99 6.84
CA TYR A 197 -6.90 2.96 6.55
C TYR A 197 -6.63 2.39 5.17
N TYR A 198 -6.70 1.08 5.05
CA TYR A 198 -6.50 0.33 3.82
C TYR A 198 -7.64 -0.67 3.64
N ALA A 199 -8.15 -0.79 2.42
CA ALA A 199 -9.16 -1.77 2.11
C ALA A 199 -8.90 -2.43 0.75
N THR A 200 -9.32 -3.69 0.62
CA THR A 200 -9.51 -4.37 -0.66
C THR A 200 -10.98 -4.74 -0.80
N LEU A 201 -11.68 -4.01 -1.66
CA LEU A 201 -13.12 -4.15 -1.87
C LEU A 201 -13.45 -5.15 -3.01
N GLY A 202 -12.40 -5.68 -3.67
CA GLY A 202 -12.51 -6.61 -4.78
C GLY A 202 -12.75 -5.93 -6.14
N PRO A 203 -13.05 -6.73 -7.18
CA PRO A 203 -13.28 -6.23 -8.53
C PRO A 203 -14.42 -5.23 -8.59
N LEU A 204 -14.24 -4.12 -9.33
CA LEU A 204 -15.27 -3.10 -9.53
C LEU A 204 -16.60 -3.66 -10.10
N THR A 205 -16.52 -4.80 -10.77
CA THR A 205 -17.69 -5.50 -11.36
C THR A 205 -18.43 -6.36 -10.34
N ASN A 206 -17.81 -6.67 -9.19
CA ASN A 206 -18.35 -7.56 -8.17
C ASN A 206 -17.73 -7.23 -6.80
N VAL A 207 -18.13 -6.12 -6.21
CA VAL A 207 -17.70 -5.71 -4.86
C VAL A 207 -18.18 -6.75 -3.84
N ALA A 208 -17.27 -7.20 -2.98
CA ALA A 208 -17.56 -8.20 -1.96
C ALA A 208 -18.48 -7.65 -0.86
N PRO A 209 -19.21 -8.50 -0.12
CA PRO A 209 -19.84 -8.09 1.13
C PRO A 209 -18.80 -7.61 2.16
N TRP A 210 -19.16 -6.66 3.02
CA TRP A 210 -18.27 -6.08 4.04
C TRP A 210 -17.46 -7.11 4.86
N SER A 211 -18.08 -8.24 5.23
CA SER A 211 -17.42 -9.30 6.00
C SER A 211 -16.31 -10.01 5.26
N ASP A 212 -16.38 -9.99 3.92
CA ASP A 212 -15.49 -10.71 3.02
C ASP A 212 -14.42 -9.79 2.42
N GLU A 213 -14.56 -8.47 2.62
CA GLU A 213 -13.55 -7.47 2.27
C GLU A 213 -12.40 -7.49 3.29
N GLN A 214 -11.19 -7.26 2.83
CA GLN A 214 -10.07 -7.02 3.74
C GLN A 214 -9.97 -5.53 4.05
N GLN A 215 -9.92 -5.20 5.32
CA GLN A 215 -9.88 -3.85 5.81
C GLN A 215 -8.97 -3.76 7.03
N GLN A 216 -8.07 -2.80 7.03
CA GLN A 216 -7.10 -2.58 8.10
C GLN A 216 -7.06 -1.11 8.50
N ILE A 217 -6.90 -0.86 9.78
CA ILE A 217 -6.64 0.46 10.34
C ILE A 217 -5.31 0.45 11.06
N PHE A 218 -4.51 1.49 10.87
CA PHE A 218 -3.21 1.67 11.50
C PHE A 218 -3.18 2.94 12.32
N GLU A 219 -2.65 2.87 13.53
CA GLU A 219 -2.17 4.03 14.28
C GLU A 219 -0.70 4.25 13.91
N CYS A 220 -0.37 5.47 13.45
CA CYS A 220 0.94 5.78 12.88
C CYS A 220 1.57 7.02 13.51
N VAL A 221 2.89 7.04 13.48
CA VAL A 221 3.71 8.21 13.80
C VAL A 221 4.67 8.48 12.66
N ASP A 222 4.71 9.74 12.21
CA ASP A 222 5.71 10.26 11.27
C ASP A 222 6.69 11.16 12.02
N LEU A 223 8.00 10.99 11.77
CA LEU A 223 9.03 11.89 12.30
C LEU A 223 9.21 13.07 11.35
N LEU A 224 9.06 14.31 11.86
CA LEU A 224 9.08 15.52 11.05
C LEU A 224 10.37 16.34 11.17
N SER A 225 11.24 16.03 12.13
CA SER A 225 12.28 16.93 12.61
C SER A 225 13.69 16.66 12.05
N VAL A 226 13.85 15.64 11.22
CA VAL A 226 15.16 15.27 10.66
C VAL A 226 15.15 15.54 9.16
N ALA A 227 16.02 16.47 8.70
CA ALA A 227 16.18 16.75 7.27
C ALA A 227 16.69 15.51 6.54
N ASP A 228 16.23 15.31 5.31
CA ASP A 228 16.62 14.23 4.39
C ASP A 228 16.31 12.80 4.90
N PHE A 229 15.78 12.64 6.11
CA PHE A 229 15.41 11.36 6.70
C PHE A 229 13.90 11.29 6.95
N GLU A 230 13.29 10.21 6.51
CA GLU A 230 11.88 9.87 6.75
C GLU A 230 11.78 8.69 7.70
N LEU A 231 10.87 8.78 8.66
CA LEU A 231 10.40 7.65 9.45
C LEU A 231 8.88 7.72 9.52
N ASN A 232 8.22 6.67 9.06
CA ASN A 232 6.84 6.36 9.39
C ASN A 232 6.81 5.01 10.09
N ALA A 233 6.16 4.92 11.23
CA ALA A 233 5.98 3.65 11.94
C ALA A 233 4.54 3.52 12.43
N GLY A 234 3.99 2.30 12.41
CA GLY A 234 2.61 2.07 12.80
C GLY A 234 2.32 0.65 13.24
N VAL A 235 1.24 0.52 13.98
CA VAL A 235 0.61 -0.75 14.31
C VAL A 235 -0.80 -0.77 13.76
N GLY A 236 -1.18 -1.85 13.09
CA GLY A 236 -2.47 -2.02 12.45
C GLY A 236 -3.23 -3.23 12.93
N GLU A 237 -4.54 -3.17 12.81
CA GLU A 237 -5.47 -4.24 13.12
C GLU A 237 -6.47 -4.43 11.98
N GLY A 238 -6.85 -5.69 11.74
CA GLY A 238 -7.91 -6.05 10.81
C GLY A 238 -9.29 -5.73 11.37
N LEU A 239 -10.17 -5.19 10.52
CA LEU A 239 -11.52 -4.77 10.92
C LEU A 239 -12.61 -5.81 10.55
N THR A 240 -12.28 -6.79 9.72
CA THR A 240 -13.21 -7.83 9.27
C THR A 240 -12.65 -9.22 9.54
N SER A 241 -13.50 -10.24 9.42
CA SER A 241 -13.06 -11.64 9.58
C SER A 241 -12.12 -12.12 8.47
N SER A 242 -12.10 -11.45 7.33
CA SER A 242 -11.22 -11.76 6.20
C SER A 242 -9.92 -10.99 6.25
N SER A 243 -9.80 -10.01 7.15
CA SER A 243 -8.58 -9.22 7.32
C SER A 243 -7.52 -9.99 8.11
N GLU A 244 -6.27 -9.66 7.82
CA GLU A 244 -5.16 -10.07 8.68
C GLU A 244 -5.30 -9.41 10.06
N GLY A 245 -4.71 -10.02 11.09
CA GLY A 245 -4.81 -9.51 12.47
C GLY A 245 -3.88 -8.33 12.73
N VAL A 246 -2.93 -8.51 13.66
CA VAL A 246 -2.00 -7.44 14.06
C VAL A 246 -0.82 -7.37 13.10
N VAL A 247 -0.59 -6.17 12.56
CA VAL A 247 0.51 -5.88 11.63
C VAL A 247 1.33 -4.70 12.17
N PHE A 248 2.65 -4.84 12.18
CA PHE A 248 3.58 -3.75 12.43
C PHE A 248 4.18 -3.29 11.11
N LYS A 249 4.25 -1.99 10.88
CA LYS A 249 4.95 -1.41 9.73
C LYS A 249 5.96 -0.36 10.15
N MET A 250 7.02 -0.22 9.34
CA MET A 250 7.99 0.86 9.45
C MET A 250 8.54 1.20 8.07
N ILE A 251 8.62 2.48 7.75
CA ILE A 251 9.26 3.01 6.56
C ILE A 251 10.42 3.90 7.02
N LEU A 252 11.60 3.63 6.51
CA LEU A 252 12.80 4.43 6.70
C LEU A 252 13.23 4.96 5.34
N GLY A 253 13.21 6.26 5.16
CA GLY A 253 13.58 6.92 3.91
C GLY A 253 14.78 7.85 4.06
N TYR A 254 15.57 8.00 3.00
CA TYR A 254 16.64 8.95 2.90
C TYR A 254 16.75 9.55 1.50
N GLU A 255 16.80 10.88 1.39
CA GLU A 255 17.05 11.61 0.15
C GLU A 255 18.52 12.03 0.05
N PHE A 256 19.23 11.66 -1.04
CA PHE A 256 20.65 11.96 -1.24
C PHE A 256 20.84 13.33 -1.92
N GLY A 257 20.31 14.41 -1.34
CA GLY A 257 20.56 15.77 -1.82
C GLY A 257 21.89 16.30 -1.33
N GLU A 258 22.70 16.98 -2.17
CA GLU A 258 23.69 17.92 -1.62
C GLU A 258 22.89 19.04 -0.95
N GLY A 259 23.19 19.30 0.34
CA GLY A 259 22.50 20.30 1.11
C GLY A 259 22.48 21.64 0.34
N SER A 260 21.39 21.92 -0.36
CA SER A 260 21.08 23.29 -0.69
C SER A 260 20.98 24.01 0.65
N GLU A 261 21.49 25.23 0.77
CA GLU A 261 21.40 26.05 2.00
C GLU A 261 19.96 26.25 2.50
N THR A 262 18.99 25.69 1.79
CA THR A 262 17.62 25.45 2.22
C THR A 262 17.46 23.93 2.33
N PRO A 263 17.23 23.34 3.53
CA PRO A 263 16.94 21.92 3.67
C PRO A 263 15.80 21.57 2.72
N ALA A 264 16.02 20.60 1.82
CA ALA A 264 14.91 20.06 1.05
C ALA A 264 13.92 19.51 2.09
N PRO A 265 12.69 20.03 2.17
CA PRO A 265 11.76 19.54 3.17
C PRO A 265 11.50 18.06 2.87
N THR A 266 11.83 17.19 3.82
CA THR A 266 11.42 15.78 3.81
C THR A 266 9.93 15.66 3.51
N ARG A 267 9.46 14.52 3.00
CA ARG A 267 8.04 14.28 2.73
C ARG A 267 7.15 14.74 3.88
N ALA A 268 7.60 14.55 5.13
CA ALA A 268 6.93 15.04 6.32
C ALA A 268 7.25 16.51 6.68
N SER A 269 8.50 16.97 6.50
CA SER A 269 8.90 18.35 6.86
C SER A 269 8.55 19.40 5.81
N LYS A 270 8.14 18.98 4.59
CA LYS A 270 7.51 19.89 3.60
C LYS A 270 6.21 20.52 4.11
N LEU A 271 5.64 19.96 5.16
CA LEU A 271 4.48 20.51 5.87
C LEU A 271 4.82 21.66 6.85
N LEU A 272 6.06 21.72 7.37
CA LEU A 272 6.38 22.58 8.53
C LEU A 272 7.26 23.79 8.24
N LEU A 273 7.83 23.94 7.03
CA LEU A 273 8.75 25.02 6.73
C LEU A 273 8.14 26.06 5.78
N ARG A 274 7.27 26.90 6.31
CA ARG A 274 6.98 28.24 5.77
C ARG A 274 6.86 29.26 6.90
N PRO A 275 7.51 30.49 6.69
CA PRO A 275 7.38 31.60 7.59
C PRO A 275 5.96 32.16 7.62
#